data_c320c162183dd2ba36e8090fe3e78b64
#
_entry.id   c320c162183dd2ba36e8090fe3e78b64
#
_cell.length_a   1.000
_cell.length_b   1.000
_cell.length_c   1.000
_cell.angle_alpha   90.00
_cell.angle_beta   90.00
_cell.angle_gamma   90.00
#
_symmetry.space_group_name_H-M   'P 1'
#
loop_
_entity.id
_entity.type
_entity.pdbx_description
1 polymer ?
#
loop_
_entity_poly.entity_id
_entity_poly.type
_entity_poly.pdbx_seq_one_letter_code
_entity_poly.pdbx_strand_id
1 'polypeptide(L)'
;MDEQNINIDKKEIIQNKKDEKSERKKAVVKMSIFLLILLIIGGIYGAYWIFYGRRYIKTENAYVNSSQNVVTSQIPGRIKEILAENTQEVKKGQLIAVIDDTDYKIALENAAADLGKSVRVYFALSSNAGQMKDELLSRESQLKKAETDFAMDRASYNAGLISKLQYETSKNNFYIAKAMTEQSRKALENAEIQAKTSSVYNHPDIQKAVAAYKNAYVNLMRTKVYAPEDGKIVKKAVFLGQQVNPSQELLTIINLKDIWVDANLKETQMKNIKIGDRVKLKSDINGKVYSGYIQGISAGTGSALSLLPAQNATGNWIKIVQRVPVRIIFDEDSLKENGTVPVGSSMTAEINTDIINKNIIPYKKIISSLYEIDENILNEKINKIIENNMNKN
;
A
#
# COMPACT_ATOMS: atom_id res chain seq x y z
N MET A 1 -86.15 76.43 34.92
CA MET A 1 -85.32 75.36 35.57
C MET A 1 -84.55 74.53 34.47
N ASP A 2 -84.37 75.04 33.28
CA ASP A 2 -83.79 74.20 32.17
C ASP A 2 -82.44 74.68 31.61
N GLU A 3 -81.93 75.84 31.93
CA GLU A 3 -80.64 76.26 31.36
C GLU A 3 -79.41 75.79 32.20
N GLN A 4 -79.56 75.42 33.47
CA GLN A 4 -78.44 74.88 34.27
C GLN A 4 -78.15 73.43 34.01
N ASN A 5 -79.15 72.62 33.61
CA ASN A 5 -78.93 71.20 33.29
C ASN A 5 -78.21 71.01 31.94
N ILE A 6 -78.46 71.88 30.95
CA ILE A 6 -77.80 71.77 29.60
C ILE A 6 -76.31 72.12 29.69
N ASN A 7 -75.89 72.94 30.64
CA ASN A 7 -74.49 73.34 30.81
C ASN A 7 -73.64 72.30 31.60
N ILE A 8 -74.29 71.48 32.44
CA ILE A 8 -73.64 70.39 33.15
C ILE A 8 -73.34 69.22 32.16
N ASP A 9 -74.37 68.88 31.37
CA ASP A 9 -74.20 67.79 30.33
C ASP A 9 -73.14 68.13 29.27
N LYS A 10 -73.05 69.37 28.82
CA LYS A 10 -71.99 69.79 27.88
C LYS A 10 -70.59 69.75 28.46
N LYS A 11 -70.46 70.08 29.81
CA LYS A 11 -69.14 69.98 30.46
C LYS A 11 -68.73 68.53 30.67
N GLU A 12 -69.61 67.62 31.05
CA GLU A 12 -69.34 66.19 31.17
C GLU A 12 -68.96 65.54 29.82
N ILE A 13 -69.70 65.90 28.78
CA ILE A 13 -69.37 65.39 27.40
C ILE A 13 -68.00 65.89 26.91
N ILE A 14 -67.60 67.12 27.21
CA ILE A 14 -66.29 67.69 26.89
C ILE A 14 -65.20 67.06 27.73
N GLN A 15 -65.46 66.81 29.03
CA GLN A 15 -64.56 66.15 29.94
C GLN A 15 -64.32 64.68 29.51
N ASN A 16 -65.39 63.95 29.26
CA ASN A 16 -65.32 62.57 28.75
C ASN A 16 -64.56 62.46 27.38
N LYS A 17 -64.82 63.42 26.48
CA LYS A 17 -64.05 63.47 25.19
C LYS A 17 -62.56 63.80 25.35
N LYS A 18 -62.22 64.57 26.39
CA LYS A 18 -60.84 64.90 26.75
C LYS A 18 -60.12 63.72 27.38
N ASP A 19 -60.82 62.98 28.25
CA ASP A 19 -60.29 61.81 28.93
C ASP A 19 -60.14 60.64 27.92
N GLU A 20 -61.12 60.40 27.02
CA GLU A 20 -61.00 59.46 25.95
C GLU A 20 -59.81 59.77 24.98
N LYS A 21 -59.58 61.04 24.67
CA LYS A 21 -58.48 61.49 23.81
C LYS A 21 -57.13 61.35 24.51
N SER A 22 -57.09 61.49 25.84
CA SER A 22 -55.92 61.28 26.71
C SER A 22 -55.57 59.77 26.77
N GLU A 23 -56.58 58.93 27.02
CA GLU A 23 -56.43 57.47 27.08
C GLU A 23 -55.99 56.88 25.74
N ARG A 24 -56.62 57.39 24.67
CA ARG A 24 -56.16 57.00 23.29
C ARG A 24 -54.70 57.40 23.01
N LYS A 25 -54.29 58.59 23.42
CA LYS A 25 -52.87 59.03 23.32
C LYS A 25 -51.92 58.14 24.17
N LYS A 26 -52.30 57.80 25.36
CA LYS A 26 -51.55 56.91 26.25
C LYS A 26 -51.47 55.48 25.69
N ALA A 27 -52.55 54.95 25.07
CA ALA A 27 -52.60 53.66 24.42
C ALA A 27 -51.72 53.64 23.16
N VAL A 28 -51.74 54.71 22.34
CA VAL A 28 -50.87 54.86 21.16
C VAL A 28 -49.38 54.92 21.58
N VAL A 29 -49.07 55.68 22.64
CA VAL A 29 -47.67 55.75 23.16
C VAL A 29 -47.22 54.41 23.70
N LYS A 30 -48.06 53.67 24.43
CA LYS A 30 -47.75 52.33 24.94
C LYS A 30 -47.53 51.34 23.78
N MET A 31 -48.41 51.44 22.73
CA MET A 31 -48.30 50.62 21.54
C MET A 31 -47.03 50.96 20.73
N SER A 32 -46.65 52.24 20.61
CA SER A 32 -45.43 52.67 19.96
C SER A 32 -44.16 52.18 20.70
N ILE A 33 -44.16 52.24 22.05
CA ILE A 33 -43.09 51.69 22.88
C ILE A 33 -42.97 50.19 22.71
N PHE A 34 -44.11 49.47 22.69
CA PHE A 34 -44.13 48.03 22.45
C PHE A 34 -43.56 47.66 21.05
N LEU A 35 -43.95 48.39 20.02
CA LEU A 35 -43.42 48.23 18.66
C LEU A 35 -41.91 48.54 18.58
N LEU A 36 -41.46 49.56 19.28
CA LEU A 36 -40.02 49.91 19.37
C LEU A 36 -39.20 48.82 20.05
N ILE A 37 -39.72 48.23 21.16
CA ILE A 37 -39.09 47.10 21.84
C ILE A 37 -39.02 45.88 20.91
N LEU A 38 -40.09 45.59 20.19
CA LEU A 38 -40.13 44.46 19.21
C LEU A 38 -39.14 44.66 18.07
N LEU A 39 -38.96 45.91 17.59
CA LEU A 39 -37.96 46.28 16.57
C LEU A 39 -36.51 46.13 17.07
N ILE A 40 -36.28 46.53 18.35
CA ILE A 40 -34.96 46.35 18.98
C ILE A 40 -34.64 44.85 19.17
N ILE A 41 -35.60 44.06 19.67
CA ILE A 41 -35.42 42.62 19.82
C ILE A 41 -35.18 41.96 18.44
N GLY A 42 -35.96 42.32 17.41
CA GLY A 42 -35.77 41.87 16.04
C GLY A 42 -34.40 42.27 15.45
N GLY A 43 -33.96 43.49 15.75
CA GLY A 43 -32.63 44.01 15.35
C GLY A 43 -31.48 43.25 16.02
N ILE A 44 -31.61 43.02 17.34
CA ILE A 44 -30.62 42.23 18.10
C ILE A 44 -30.59 40.75 17.58
N TYR A 45 -31.74 40.15 17.37
CA TYR A 45 -31.83 38.79 16.83
C TYR A 45 -31.30 38.74 15.42
N GLY A 46 -31.61 39.71 14.54
CA GLY A 46 -31.07 39.81 13.19
C GLY A 46 -29.53 39.99 13.15
N ALA A 47 -29.03 40.87 14.06
CA ALA A 47 -27.57 41.05 14.22
C ALA A 47 -26.91 39.76 14.72
N TYR A 48 -27.49 39.12 15.76
CA TYR A 48 -27.01 37.81 16.25
C TYR A 48 -26.98 36.76 15.11
N TRP A 49 -28.04 36.66 14.31
CA TRP A 49 -28.14 35.70 13.20
C TRP A 49 -27.14 36.01 12.10
N ILE A 50 -26.89 37.28 11.75
CA ILE A 50 -25.89 37.69 10.74
C ILE A 50 -24.48 37.45 11.22
N PHE A 51 -24.15 37.77 12.48
CA PHE A 51 -22.81 37.67 13.02
C PHE A 51 -22.43 36.27 13.51
N TYR A 52 -23.40 35.48 14.00
CA TYR A 52 -23.15 34.12 14.51
C TYR A 52 -23.76 33.01 13.65
N GLY A 53 -25.02 33.14 13.25
CA GLY A 53 -25.72 32.04 12.53
C GLY A 53 -25.19 31.70 11.17
N ARG A 54 -24.56 32.66 10.47
CA ARG A 54 -23.94 32.44 9.17
C ARG A 54 -22.52 31.84 9.22
N ARG A 55 -21.86 31.88 10.38
CA ARG A 55 -20.46 31.46 10.56
C ARG A 55 -20.33 29.99 10.93
N TYR A 56 -21.35 29.40 11.50
CA TYR A 56 -21.37 28.03 11.95
C TYR A 56 -22.24 27.16 11.05
N ILE A 57 -21.64 26.14 10.47
CA ILE A 57 -22.33 25.15 9.66
C ILE A 57 -22.32 23.84 10.45
N LYS A 58 -23.53 23.31 10.76
CA LYS A 58 -23.70 22.10 11.55
C LYS A 58 -24.23 20.95 10.71
N THR A 59 -23.68 19.75 10.90
CA THR A 59 -24.22 18.49 10.39
C THR A 59 -24.14 17.40 11.44
N GLU A 60 -25.18 16.60 11.52
CA GLU A 60 -25.26 15.38 12.34
C GLU A 60 -24.94 14.12 11.51
N ASN A 61 -24.82 14.30 10.20
CA ASN A 61 -24.44 13.23 9.29
C ASN A 61 -22.91 13.23 9.13
N ALA A 62 -22.21 12.81 10.18
CA ALA A 62 -20.76 12.70 10.22
C ALA A 62 -20.38 11.40 10.94
N TYR A 63 -19.43 10.66 10.36
CA TYR A 63 -19.02 9.35 10.86
C TYR A 63 -17.50 9.26 10.95
N VAL A 64 -17.02 8.63 12.01
CA VAL A 64 -15.60 8.31 12.18
C VAL A 64 -15.22 7.22 11.19
N ASN A 65 -14.16 7.43 10.44
CA ASN A 65 -13.61 6.49 9.48
C ASN A 65 -12.12 6.28 9.72
N SER A 66 -11.53 5.24 9.12
CA SER A 66 -10.10 4.92 9.18
C SER A 66 -9.69 4.12 7.97
N SER A 67 -8.38 4.08 7.69
CA SER A 67 -7.82 3.14 6.73
C SER A 67 -7.99 1.71 7.24
N GLN A 68 -8.61 0.87 6.42
CA GLN A 68 -8.78 -0.54 6.70
C GLN A 68 -7.69 -1.32 5.95
N ASN A 69 -6.78 -1.95 6.68
CA ASN A 69 -5.75 -2.79 6.10
C ASN A 69 -6.22 -4.24 6.11
N VAL A 70 -6.66 -4.69 4.94
CA VAL A 70 -7.05 -6.08 4.71
C VAL A 70 -5.79 -6.91 4.50
N VAL A 71 -5.49 -7.80 5.44
CA VAL A 71 -4.39 -8.76 5.34
C VAL A 71 -4.89 -9.98 4.59
N THR A 72 -4.27 -10.28 3.45
CA THR A 72 -4.63 -11.40 2.58
C THR A 72 -3.52 -12.45 2.53
N SER A 73 -3.87 -13.69 2.20
CA SER A 73 -2.88 -14.72 1.88
C SER A 73 -2.18 -14.40 0.55
N GLN A 74 -0.86 -14.62 0.49
CA GLN A 74 -0.09 -14.51 -0.75
C GLN A 74 0.16 -15.86 -1.42
N ILE A 75 -0.10 -16.96 -0.68
CA ILE A 75 0.14 -18.33 -1.11
C ILE A 75 -1.06 -19.22 -0.78
N PRO A 76 -1.30 -20.30 -1.50
CA PRO A 76 -2.30 -21.29 -1.10
C PRO A 76 -1.80 -22.12 0.09
N GLY A 77 -2.72 -22.65 0.91
CA GLY A 77 -2.35 -23.55 1.99
C GLY A 77 -3.42 -23.62 3.07
N ARG A 78 -3.18 -24.46 4.08
CA ARG A 78 -4.08 -24.61 5.23
C ARG A 78 -3.59 -23.74 6.38
N ILE A 79 -4.50 -23.06 7.07
CA ILE A 79 -4.18 -22.31 8.29
C ILE A 79 -3.79 -23.29 9.40
N LYS A 80 -2.54 -23.20 9.83
CA LYS A 80 -1.96 -24.03 10.90
C LYS A 80 -2.11 -23.40 12.28
N GLU A 81 -1.94 -22.09 12.36
CA GLU A 81 -2.04 -21.33 13.61
C GLU A 81 -2.69 -19.98 13.37
N ILE A 82 -3.47 -19.50 14.33
CA ILE A 82 -3.99 -18.13 14.39
C ILE A 82 -3.60 -17.58 15.75
N LEU A 83 -2.78 -16.54 15.75
CA LEU A 83 -2.16 -15.95 16.94
C LEU A 83 -2.80 -14.61 17.33
N ALA A 84 -3.91 -14.26 16.67
CA ALA A 84 -4.59 -12.99 16.86
C ALA A 84 -6.10 -13.15 16.75
N GLU A 85 -6.84 -12.46 17.62
CA GLU A 85 -8.29 -12.51 17.73
C GLU A 85 -8.96 -11.17 17.50
N ASN A 86 -10.26 -11.18 17.22
CA ASN A 86 -11.06 -9.95 17.11
C ASN A 86 -10.89 -9.09 18.35
N THR A 87 -10.83 -7.78 18.15
CA THR A 87 -10.66 -6.74 19.18
C THR A 87 -9.27 -6.67 19.82
N GLN A 88 -8.34 -7.56 19.46
CA GLN A 88 -6.97 -7.53 19.96
C GLN A 88 -6.14 -6.42 19.27
N GLU A 89 -5.28 -5.77 20.04
CA GLU A 89 -4.28 -4.85 19.52
C GLU A 89 -3.05 -5.62 19.02
N VAL A 90 -2.53 -5.23 17.87
CA VAL A 90 -1.35 -5.80 17.25
C VAL A 90 -0.34 -4.71 16.87
N LYS A 91 0.93 -5.06 16.89
CA LYS A 91 2.03 -4.19 16.48
C LYS A 91 2.51 -4.55 15.07
N LYS A 92 3.01 -3.57 14.34
CA LYS A 92 3.66 -3.79 13.04
C LYS A 92 4.75 -4.89 13.16
N GLY A 93 4.71 -5.88 12.27
CA GLY A 93 5.65 -7.01 12.28
C GLY A 93 5.30 -8.12 13.29
N GLN A 94 4.20 -8.01 14.03
CA GLN A 94 3.72 -9.10 14.88
C GLN A 94 3.16 -10.23 14.03
N LEU A 95 3.55 -11.47 14.33
CA LEU A 95 3.01 -12.67 13.69
C LEU A 95 1.55 -12.85 14.09
N ILE A 96 0.66 -12.95 13.10
CA ILE A 96 -0.79 -13.01 13.31
C ILE A 96 -1.42 -14.32 12.86
N ALA A 97 -0.83 -14.97 11.84
CA ALA A 97 -1.26 -16.29 11.39
C ALA A 97 -0.10 -17.05 10.76
N VAL A 98 -0.20 -18.38 10.77
CA VAL A 98 0.75 -19.29 10.14
C VAL A 98 -0.02 -20.22 9.20
N ILE A 99 0.40 -20.26 7.94
CA ILE A 99 -0.03 -21.22 6.94
C ILE A 99 0.89 -22.44 7.05
N ASP A 100 0.40 -23.65 6.82
CA ASP A 100 1.20 -24.87 6.87
C ASP A 100 2.41 -24.75 5.93
N ASP A 101 3.59 -24.86 6.52
CA ASP A 101 4.88 -24.63 5.89
C ASP A 101 5.56 -25.90 5.41
N THR A 102 4.94 -27.07 5.58
CA THR A 102 5.53 -28.38 5.31
C THR A 102 5.95 -28.53 3.85
N ASP A 103 5.04 -28.29 2.92
CA ASP A 103 5.32 -28.41 1.48
C ASP A 103 6.33 -27.35 1.01
N TYR A 104 6.29 -26.16 1.60
CA TYR A 104 7.20 -25.07 1.28
C TYR A 104 8.63 -25.33 1.78
N LYS A 105 8.81 -26.01 2.93
CA LYS A 105 10.10 -26.47 3.41
C LYS A 105 10.69 -27.53 2.48
N ILE A 106 9.88 -28.52 2.08
CA ILE A 106 10.29 -29.55 1.13
C ILE A 106 10.69 -28.93 -0.21
N ALA A 107 9.92 -27.95 -0.71
CA ALA A 107 10.25 -27.25 -1.95
C ALA A 107 11.56 -26.46 -1.85
N LEU A 108 11.84 -25.85 -0.69
CA LEU A 108 13.12 -25.16 -0.45
C LEU A 108 14.29 -26.14 -0.41
N GLU A 109 14.14 -27.29 0.26
CA GLU A 109 15.17 -28.34 0.34
C GLU A 109 15.46 -28.91 -1.06
N ASN A 110 14.44 -29.15 -1.87
CA ASN A 110 14.60 -29.59 -3.25
C ASN A 110 15.36 -28.57 -4.09
N ALA A 111 14.98 -27.30 -4.00
CA ALA A 111 15.65 -26.22 -4.71
C ALA A 111 17.13 -26.05 -4.25
N ALA A 112 17.43 -26.28 -2.97
CA ALA A 112 18.80 -26.28 -2.45
C ALA A 112 19.62 -27.46 -3.02
N ALA A 113 19.01 -28.65 -3.12
CA ALA A 113 19.65 -29.84 -3.70
C ALA A 113 19.93 -29.65 -5.20
N ASP A 114 18.99 -29.06 -5.93
CA ASP A 114 19.15 -28.75 -7.37
C ASP A 114 20.24 -27.69 -7.60
N LEU A 115 20.33 -26.66 -6.74
CA LEU A 115 21.43 -25.71 -6.79
C LEU A 115 22.79 -26.41 -6.56
N GLY A 116 22.89 -27.24 -5.54
CA GLY A 116 24.10 -28.02 -5.28
C GLY A 116 24.47 -28.96 -6.44
N LYS A 117 23.47 -29.58 -7.08
CA LYS A 117 23.68 -30.39 -8.28
C LYS A 117 24.23 -29.56 -9.47
N SER A 118 23.64 -28.37 -9.70
CA SER A 118 24.11 -27.49 -10.79
C SER A 118 25.55 -27.02 -10.56
N VAL A 119 25.95 -26.78 -9.33
CA VAL A 119 27.34 -26.46 -8.97
C VAL A 119 28.27 -27.64 -9.31
N ARG A 120 27.92 -28.85 -8.90
CA ARG A 120 28.73 -30.04 -9.23
C ARG A 120 28.86 -30.32 -10.73
N VAL A 121 27.76 -30.13 -11.48
CA VAL A 121 27.77 -30.25 -12.95
C VAL A 121 28.74 -29.23 -13.58
N TYR A 122 28.72 -28.00 -13.11
CA TYR A 122 29.66 -26.96 -13.56
C TYR A 122 31.13 -27.40 -13.35
N PHE A 123 31.47 -27.93 -12.18
CA PHE A 123 32.85 -28.41 -11.95
C PHE A 123 33.20 -29.63 -12.76
N ALA A 124 32.26 -30.54 -13.04
CA ALA A 124 32.47 -31.66 -13.92
C ALA A 124 32.76 -31.19 -15.37
N LEU A 125 32.03 -30.20 -15.87
CA LEU A 125 32.29 -29.61 -17.20
C LEU A 125 33.65 -28.91 -17.24
N SER A 126 34.01 -28.17 -16.18
CA SER A 126 35.33 -27.53 -16.09
C SER A 126 36.48 -28.53 -16.05
N SER A 127 36.33 -29.63 -15.31
CA SER A 127 37.29 -30.74 -15.27
C SER A 127 37.44 -31.41 -16.61
N ASN A 128 36.33 -31.63 -17.32
CA ASN A 128 36.37 -32.22 -18.70
C ASN A 128 37.12 -31.30 -19.66
N ALA A 129 36.94 -29.99 -19.62
CA ALA A 129 37.70 -29.04 -20.40
C ALA A 129 39.20 -29.08 -20.09
N GLY A 130 39.55 -29.24 -18.81
CA GLY A 130 40.93 -29.47 -18.38
C GLY A 130 41.54 -30.74 -19.00
N GLN A 131 40.83 -31.88 -18.98
CA GLN A 131 41.28 -33.14 -19.58
C GLN A 131 41.46 -33.00 -21.11
N MET A 132 40.56 -32.33 -21.82
CA MET A 132 40.71 -32.08 -23.27
C MET A 132 41.90 -31.17 -23.58
N LYS A 133 42.24 -30.25 -22.69
CA LYS A 133 43.45 -29.42 -22.81
C LYS A 133 44.73 -30.22 -22.68
N ASP A 134 44.80 -31.14 -21.73
CA ASP A 134 45.95 -32.03 -21.54
C ASP A 134 46.11 -33.00 -22.74
N GLU A 135 45.00 -33.53 -23.26
CA GLU A 135 45.00 -34.34 -24.49
C GLU A 135 45.52 -33.54 -25.69
N LEU A 136 45.08 -32.28 -25.88
CA LEU A 136 45.60 -31.43 -26.95
C LEU A 136 47.12 -31.22 -26.82
N LEU A 137 47.63 -30.94 -25.62
CA LEU A 137 49.06 -30.76 -25.36
C LEU A 137 49.87 -32.04 -25.75
N SER A 138 49.33 -33.22 -25.43
CA SER A 138 49.92 -34.51 -25.83
C SER A 138 49.96 -34.65 -27.34
N ARG A 139 48.86 -34.32 -28.05
CA ARG A 139 48.81 -34.38 -29.55
C ARG A 139 49.72 -33.37 -30.21
N GLU A 140 49.86 -32.17 -29.66
CA GLU A 140 50.78 -31.15 -30.15
C GLU A 140 52.24 -31.60 -30.02
N SER A 141 52.59 -32.31 -28.95
CA SER A 141 53.92 -32.89 -28.77
C SER A 141 54.19 -33.99 -29.77
N GLN A 142 53.19 -34.86 -30.07
CA GLN A 142 53.31 -35.90 -31.08
C GLN A 142 53.45 -35.30 -32.51
N LEU A 143 52.67 -34.24 -32.79
CA LEU A 143 52.77 -33.51 -34.05
C LEU A 143 54.16 -32.92 -34.26
N LYS A 144 54.72 -32.27 -33.27
CA LYS A 144 56.06 -31.68 -33.34
C LYS A 144 57.12 -32.70 -33.58
N LYS A 145 57.03 -33.92 -32.98
CA LYS A 145 57.90 -35.02 -33.28
C LYS A 145 57.78 -35.44 -34.73
N ALA A 146 56.53 -35.70 -35.20
CA ALA A 146 56.31 -36.15 -36.61
C ALA A 146 56.75 -35.09 -37.64
N GLU A 147 56.63 -33.82 -37.34
CA GLU A 147 57.11 -32.69 -38.15
C GLU A 147 58.64 -32.69 -38.25
N THR A 148 59.33 -32.92 -37.14
CA THR A 148 60.77 -32.99 -37.09
C THR A 148 61.30 -34.21 -37.90
N ASP A 149 60.67 -35.38 -37.66
CA ASP A 149 61.01 -36.63 -38.42
C ASP A 149 60.81 -36.46 -39.94
N PHE A 150 59.65 -35.86 -40.31
CA PHE A 150 59.34 -35.57 -41.72
C PHE A 150 60.33 -34.57 -42.32
N ALA A 151 60.73 -33.50 -41.60
CA ALA A 151 61.72 -32.54 -42.10
C ALA A 151 63.12 -33.20 -42.37
N MET A 152 63.56 -34.06 -41.42
CA MET A 152 64.80 -34.81 -41.56
C MET A 152 64.74 -35.77 -42.72
N ASP A 153 63.66 -36.57 -42.85
CA ASP A 153 63.52 -37.56 -43.97
C ASP A 153 63.37 -36.84 -45.31
N ARG A 154 62.76 -35.68 -45.38
CA ARG A 154 62.68 -34.86 -46.58
C ARG A 154 64.06 -34.41 -47.03
N ALA A 155 64.89 -33.94 -46.11
CA ALA A 155 66.28 -33.55 -46.42
C ALA A 155 67.13 -34.77 -46.91
N SER A 156 67.00 -35.91 -46.21
CA SER A 156 67.70 -37.17 -46.60
C SER A 156 67.22 -37.73 -47.92
N TYR A 157 65.93 -37.65 -48.23
CA TYR A 157 65.42 -38.09 -49.56
C TYR A 157 65.95 -37.20 -50.69
N ASN A 158 65.98 -35.89 -50.48
CA ASN A 158 66.58 -34.98 -51.49
C ASN A 158 68.03 -35.17 -51.67
N ALA A 159 68.76 -35.71 -50.70
CA ALA A 159 70.16 -36.11 -50.78
C ALA A 159 70.37 -37.55 -51.35
N GLY A 160 69.30 -38.29 -51.67
CA GLY A 160 69.31 -39.63 -52.16
C GLY A 160 69.68 -40.71 -51.14
N LEU A 161 69.58 -40.41 -49.83
CA LEU A 161 69.98 -41.25 -48.69
C LEU A 161 68.93 -42.24 -48.21
N ILE A 162 67.64 -42.00 -48.53
CA ILE A 162 66.49 -42.84 -48.12
C ILE A 162 65.59 -43.21 -49.30
N SER A 163 64.79 -44.27 -49.13
CA SER A 163 63.81 -44.69 -50.09
C SER A 163 62.59 -43.79 -50.19
N LYS A 164 61.94 -43.78 -51.39
CA LYS A 164 60.64 -43.04 -51.53
C LYS A 164 59.61 -43.56 -50.59
N LEU A 165 59.57 -44.86 -50.31
CA LEU A 165 58.61 -45.44 -49.38
C LEU A 165 58.77 -44.83 -47.94
N GLN A 166 60.00 -44.70 -47.48
CA GLN A 166 60.27 -44.09 -46.14
C GLN A 166 59.87 -42.64 -46.11
N TYR A 167 60.18 -41.84 -47.14
CA TYR A 167 59.72 -40.45 -47.27
C TYR A 167 58.19 -40.32 -47.25
N GLU A 168 57.47 -41.14 -48.07
CA GLU A 168 55.98 -41.07 -48.08
C GLU A 168 55.39 -41.56 -46.74
N THR A 169 56.04 -42.49 -46.05
CA THR A 169 55.60 -42.94 -44.73
C THR A 169 55.71 -41.82 -43.70
N SER A 170 56.86 -41.12 -43.63
CA SER A 170 57.01 -40.01 -42.67
C SER A 170 56.08 -38.80 -42.95
N LYS A 171 55.87 -38.53 -44.29
CA LYS A 171 54.94 -37.56 -44.76
C LYS A 171 53.47 -37.87 -44.29
N ASN A 172 53.06 -39.12 -44.50
CA ASN A 172 51.74 -39.57 -44.09
C ASN A 172 51.59 -39.53 -42.59
N ASN A 173 52.59 -39.90 -41.78
CA ASN A 173 52.61 -39.82 -40.35
C ASN A 173 52.46 -38.37 -39.84
N PHE A 174 53.14 -37.42 -40.52
CA PHE A 174 52.98 -36.00 -40.24
C PHE A 174 51.52 -35.53 -40.48
N TYR A 175 50.90 -35.86 -41.60
CA TYR A 175 49.52 -35.47 -41.90
C TYR A 175 48.52 -36.12 -40.95
N ILE A 176 48.73 -37.38 -40.55
CA ILE A 176 47.91 -38.07 -39.56
C ILE A 176 48.04 -37.36 -38.21
N ALA A 177 49.26 -37.07 -37.75
CA ALA A 177 49.45 -36.33 -36.47
C ALA A 177 48.82 -34.95 -36.52
N LYS A 178 48.92 -34.23 -37.63
CA LYS A 178 48.26 -32.92 -37.82
C LYS A 178 46.75 -33.01 -37.74
N ALA A 179 46.13 -34.00 -38.40
CA ALA A 179 44.69 -34.21 -38.36
C ALA A 179 44.18 -34.54 -36.92
N MET A 180 44.94 -35.41 -36.20
CA MET A 180 44.63 -35.76 -34.82
C MET A 180 44.74 -34.57 -33.89
N THR A 181 45.73 -33.69 -34.06
CA THR A 181 45.87 -32.45 -33.26
C THR A 181 44.71 -31.51 -33.52
N GLU A 182 44.30 -31.34 -34.79
CA GLU A 182 43.15 -30.48 -35.11
C GLU A 182 41.84 -31.04 -34.55
N GLN A 183 41.67 -32.37 -34.54
CA GLN A 183 40.53 -33.03 -33.90
C GLN A 183 40.49 -32.74 -32.40
N SER A 184 41.62 -32.90 -31.69
CA SER A 184 41.71 -32.62 -30.26
C SER A 184 41.48 -31.12 -29.95
N ARG A 185 41.94 -30.20 -30.81
CA ARG A 185 41.68 -28.77 -30.70
C ARG A 185 40.17 -28.46 -30.76
N LYS A 186 39.46 -29.10 -31.72
CA LYS A 186 38.00 -28.95 -31.80
C LYS A 186 37.25 -29.55 -30.61
N ALA A 187 37.75 -30.66 -30.06
CA ALA A 187 37.21 -31.27 -28.87
C ALA A 187 37.35 -30.33 -27.64
N LEU A 188 38.52 -29.70 -27.47
CA LEU A 188 38.76 -28.71 -26.42
C LEU A 188 37.82 -27.48 -26.61
N GLU A 189 37.76 -26.93 -27.82
CA GLU A 189 36.89 -25.79 -28.13
C GLU A 189 35.41 -26.06 -27.70
N ASN A 190 34.90 -27.25 -28.02
CA ASN A 190 33.56 -27.68 -27.64
C ASN A 190 33.41 -27.83 -26.13
N ALA A 191 34.39 -28.40 -25.43
CA ALA A 191 34.38 -28.54 -23.97
C ALA A 191 34.47 -27.17 -23.27
N GLU A 192 35.30 -26.26 -23.79
CA GLU A 192 35.39 -24.89 -23.29
C GLU A 192 34.10 -24.09 -23.47
N ILE A 193 33.40 -24.25 -24.59
CA ILE A 193 32.08 -23.59 -24.81
C ILE A 193 31.08 -24.04 -23.77
N GLN A 194 31.06 -25.33 -23.41
CA GLN A 194 30.16 -25.88 -22.38
C GLN A 194 30.53 -25.40 -20.96
N ALA A 195 31.83 -25.26 -20.70
CA ALA A 195 32.35 -24.77 -19.39
C ALA A 195 32.45 -23.24 -19.32
N LYS A 196 32.16 -22.50 -20.42
CA LYS A 196 32.52 -21.11 -20.64
C LYS A 196 31.71 -20.13 -19.82
N THR A 197 32.07 -20.02 -18.55
CA THR A 197 31.78 -18.84 -17.72
C THR A 197 32.96 -18.57 -16.84
N SER A 198 33.36 -17.32 -16.75
CA SER A 198 34.52 -16.87 -15.95
C SER A 198 34.36 -17.09 -14.44
N SER A 199 33.16 -17.49 -13.95
CA SER A 199 32.84 -17.70 -12.55
C SER A 199 31.66 -18.66 -12.41
N VAL A 200 31.68 -19.52 -11.38
CA VAL A 200 30.56 -20.39 -11.00
C VAL A 200 29.27 -19.60 -10.79
N TYR A 201 29.35 -18.38 -10.26
CA TYR A 201 28.22 -17.52 -10.01
C TYR A 201 27.51 -17.00 -11.27
N ASN A 202 28.19 -16.99 -12.41
CA ASN A 202 27.66 -16.46 -13.68
C ASN A 202 27.18 -17.56 -14.63
N HIS A 203 27.28 -18.84 -14.24
CA HIS A 203 26.82 -19.94 -15.11
C HIS A 203 25.28 -19.95 -15.22
N PRO A 204 24.69 -20.04 -16.44
CA PRO A 204 23.25 -19.93 -16.63
C PRO A 204 22.43 -20.93 -15.81
N ASP A 205 22.88 -22.20 -15.73
CA ASP A 205 22.15 -23.22 -14.96
C ASP A 205 22.22 -22.99 -13.47
N ILE A 206 23.32 -22.43 -12.96
CA ILE A 206 23.44 -22.02 -11.54
C ILE A 206 22.55 -20.83 -11.28
N GLN A 207 22.53 -19.81 -12.15
CA GLN A 207 21.65 -18.67 -12.02
C GLN A 207 20.16 -19.08 -12.02
N LYS A 208 19.78 -20.03 -12.87
CA LYS A 208 18.43 -20.61 -12.89
C LYS A 208 18.10 -21.32 -11.57
N ALA A 209 19.02 -22.13 -11.06
CA ALA A 209 18.85 -22.83 -9.79
C ALA A 209 18.80 -21.86 -8.59
N VAL A 210 19.61 -20.78 -8.60
CA VAL A 210 19.56 -19.69 -7.62
C VAL A 210 18.19 -19.00 -7.66
N ALA A 211 17.65 -18.71 -8.83
CA ALA A 211 16.32 -18.10 -8.96
C ALA A 211 15.21 -19.03 -8.42
N ALA A 212 15.30 -20.33 -8.68
CA ALA A 212 14.37 -21.33 -8.12
C ALA A 212 14.47 -21.40 -6.60
N TYR A 213 15.68 -21.39 -6.03
CA TYR A 213 15.89 -21.35 -4.58
C TYR A 213 15.32 -20.08 -3.96
N LYS A 214 15.58 -18.90 -4.56
CA LYS A 214 15.00 -17.62 -4.12
C LYS A 214 13.48 -17.68 -4.08
N ASN A 215 12.85 -18.21 -5.11
CA ASN A 215 11.39 -18.34 -5.19
C ASN A 215 10.83 -19.26 -4.08
N ALA A 216 11.45 -20.43 -3.88
CA ALA A 216 11.04 -21.35 -2.81
C ALA A 216 11.21 -20.71 -1.41
N TYR A 217 12.30 -19.96 -1.19
CA TYR A 217 12.54 -19.23 0.06
C TYR A 217 11.48 -18.16 0.31
N VAL A 218 11.16 -17.35 -0.71
CA VAL A 218 10.09 -16.33 -0.62
C VAL A 218 8.76 -16.96 -0.26
N ASN A 219 8.39 -18.07 -0.91
CA ASN A 219 7.14 -18.76 -0.64
C ASN A 219 7.10 -19.32 0.80
N LEU A 220 8.22 -19.84 1.30
CA LEU A 220 8.32 -20.26 2.69
C LEU A 220 8.17 -19.07 3.67
N MET A 221 8.76 -17.92 3.37
CA MET A 221 8.59 -16.74 4.21
C MET A 221 7.13 -16.26 4.24
N ARG A 222 6.40 -16.39 3.13
CA ARG A 222 4.98 -16.02 3.02
C ARG A 222 4.03 -16.94 3.79
N THR A 223 4.49 -18.08 4.30
CA THR A 223 3.68 -18.90 5.22
C THR A 223 3.43 -18.22 6.56
N LYS A 224 4.29 -17.27 6.94
CA LYS A 224 4.17 -16.47 8.14
C LYS A 224 3.53 -15.14 7.81
N VAL A 225 2.33 -14.92 8.29
CA VAL A 225 1.57 -13.69 8.03
C VAL A 225 1.77 -12.70 9.18
N TYR A 226 2.24 -11.50 8.86
CA TYR A 226 2.54 -10.47 9.84
C TYR A 226 1.60 -9.28 9.70
N ALA A 227 1.37 -8.55 10.81
CA ALA A 227 0.61 -7.31 10.82
C ALA A 227 1.38 -6.21 10.05
N PRO A 228 0.76 -5.55 9.03
CA PRO A 228 1.43 -4.55 8.21
C PRO A 228 1.68 -3.23 8.95
N GLU A 229 0.90 -2.93 9.99
CA GLU A 229 1.02 -1.74 10.83
C GLU A 229 0.48 -1.97 12.24
N ASP A 230 0.69 -1.00 13.13
CA ASP A 230 0.06 -0.97 14.45
C ASP A 230 -1.45 -0.76 14.30
N GLY A 231 -2.25 -1.52 15.05
CA GLY A 231 -3.69 -1.33 15.00
C GLY A 231 -4.46 -2.35 15.81
N LYS A 232 -5.78 -2.36 15.59
CA LYS A 232 -6.71 -3.27 16.24
C LYS A 232 -7.38 -4.16 15.20
N ILE A 233 -7.46 -5.46 15.47
CA ILE A 233 -8.16 -6.41 14.61
C ILE A 233 -9.65 -6.19 14.76
N VAL A 234 -10.34 -5.90 13.65
CA VAL A 234 -11.79 -5.67 13.64
C VAL A 234 -12.56 -6.84 13.07
N LYS A 235 -11.90 -7.64 12.24
CA LYS A 235 -12.53 -8.79 11.61
C LYS A 235 -11.50 -9.89 11.38
N LYS A 236 -11.76 -11.07 11.88
CA LYS A 236 -11.09 -12.32 11.54
C LYS A 236 -11.97 -13.06 10.54
N ALA A 237 -11.46 -13.29 9.33
CA ALA A 237 -12.20 -13.89 8.23
C ALA A 237 -11.83 -15.37 8.00
N VAL A 238 -10.89 -15.93 8.79
CA VAL A 238 -10.40 -17.29 8.65
C VAL A 238 -10.45 -18.08 9.94
N PHE A 239 -10.47 -19.42 9.81
CA PHE A 239 -10.53 -20.38 10.91
C PHE A 239 -9.36 -21.36 10.84
N LEU A 240 -9.02 -21.95 11.99
CA LEU A 240 -7.99 -22.97 12.08
C LEU A 240 -8.34 -24.18 11.19
N GLY A 241 -7.37 -24.65 10.42
CA GLY A 241 -7.55 -25.78 9.50
C GLY A 241 -8.22 -25.41 8.17
N GLN A 242 -8.67 -24.17 7.99
CA GLN A 242 -9.28 -23.71 6.74
C GLN A 242 -8.23 -23.62 5.62
N GLN A 243 -8.62 -24.07 4.41
CA GLN A 243 -7.84 -23.88 3.20
C GLN A 243 -8.00 -22.42 2.72
N VAL A 244 -6.89 -21.76 2.42
CA VAL A 244 -6.85 -20.41 1.86
C VAL A 244 -6.15 -20.37 0.51
N ASN A 245 -6.54 -19.40 -0.30
CA ASN A 245 -5.96 -19.16 -1.62
C ASN A 245 -5.33 -17.75 -1.66
N PRO A 246 -4.45 -17.46 -2.64
CA PRO A 246 -3.93 -16.11 -2.84
C PRO A 246 -5.05 -15.08 -2.96
N SER A 247 -4.83 -13.90 -2.36
CA SER A 247 -5.78 -12.79 -2.27
C SER A 247 -7.00 -13.02 -1.36
N GLN A 248 -7.13 -14.18 -0.71
CA GLN A 248 -8.18 -14.40 0.27
C GLN A 248 -7.92 -13.59 1.54
N GLU A 249 -8.95 -12.88 2.02
CA GLU A 249 -8.91 -12.12 3.28
C GLU A 249 -8.68 -13.06 4.47
N LEU A 250 -7.71 -12.71 5.30
CA LEU A 250 -7.41 -13.42 6.55
C LEU A 250 -7.91 -12.61 7.75
N LEU A 251 -7.52 -11.36 7.84
CA LEU A 251 -7.87 -10.43 8.91
C LEU A 251 -7.95 -9.02 8.36
N THR A 252 -8.73 -8.17 9.04
CA THR A 252 -8.77 -6.73 8.78
C THR A 252 -8.27 -5.98 10.02
N ILE A 253 -7.29 -5.11 9.84
CA ILE A 253 -6.66 -4.28 10.88
C ILE A 253 -7.01 -2.82 10.63
N ILE A 254 -7.36 -2.10 11.68
CA ILE A 254 -7.62 -0.66 11.67
C ILE A 254 -6.60 0.05 12.54
N ASN A 255 -5.97 1.08 12.00
CA ASN A 255 -5.09 1.95 12.76
C ASN A 255 -5.90 3.04 13.46
N LEU A 256 -6.04 2.94 14.78
CA LEU A 256 -6.81 3.90 15.57
C LEU A 256 -6.12 5.26 15.76
N LYS A 257 -4.86 5.41 15.33
CA LYS A 257 -4.14 6.69 15.31
C LYS A 257 -4.37 7.49 14.03
N ASP A 258 -4.83 6.82 12.96
CA ASP A 258 -5.08 7.42 11.65
C ASP A 258 -6.59 7.40 11.34
N ILE A 259 -7.35 8.06 12.22
CA ILE A 259 -8.81 8.20 12.11
C ILE A 259 -9.17 9.61 11.62
N TRP A 260 -10.26 9.70 10.89
CA TRP A 260 -10.85 10.97 10.44
C TRP A 260 -12.37 10.92 10.53
N VAL A 261 -13.02 12.04 10.30
CA VAL A 261 -14.47 12.12 10.21
C VAL A 261 -14.87 12.49 8.78
N ASP A 262 -15.74 11.69 8.19
CA ASP A 262 -16.41 12.01 6.93
C ASP A 262 -17.76 12.71 7.27
N ALA A 263 -17.78 14.03 7.15
CA ALA A 263 -18.96 14.84 7.39
C ALA A 263 -19.69 15.11 6.07
N ASN A 264 -20.94 14.65 5.97
CA ASN A 264 -21.76 14.78 4.77
C ASN A 264 -22.56 16.07 4.85
N LEU A 265 -22.09 17.14 4.21
CA LEU A 265 -22.71 18.45 4.16
C LEU A 265 -23.70 18.56 3.01
N LYS A 266 -24.81 19.29 3.19
CA LYS A 266 -25.72 19.60 2.08
C LYS A 266 -25.01 20.50 1.06
N GLU A 267 -25.26 20.32 -0.24
CA GLU A 267 -24.69 21.16 -1.30
C GLU A 267 -24.90 22.65 -1.07
N THR A 268 -26.04 23.02 -0.45
CA THR A 268 -26.38 24.41 -0.11
C THR A 268 -25.49 24.99 0.99
N GLN A 269 -24.84 24.14 1.81
CA GLN A 269 -23.93 24.53 2.90
C GLN A 269 -22.48 24.71 2.43
N MET A 270 -22.14 24.22 1.22
CA MET A 270 -20.77 24.20 0.71
C MET A 270 -20.21 25.57 0.33
N LYS A 271 -21.05 26.58 0.13
CA LYS A 271 -20.68 27.91 -0.44
C LYS A 271 -19.49 28.57 0.28
N ASN A 272 -19.39 28.43 1.62
CA ASN A 272 -18.38 29.11 2.42
C ASN A 272 -17.35 28.16 3.03
N ILE A 273 -17.44 26.86 2.75
CA ILE A 273 -16.54 25.83 3.27
C ILE A 273 -15.20 25.87 2.54
N LYS A 274 -14.11 25.86 3.30
CA LYS A 274 -12.73 25.85 2.78
C LYS A 274 -11.89 24.80 3.49
N ILE A 275 -10.88 24.32 2.77
CA ILE A 275 -9.84 23.46 3.37
C ILE A 275 -9.12 24.28 4.43
N GLY A 276 -8.94 23.70 5.62
CA GLY A 276 -8.37 24.36 6.79
C GLY A 276 -9.39 24.95 7.77
N ASP A 277 -10.69 25.01 7.42
CA ASP A 277 -11.71 25.48 8.36
C ASP A 277 -11.71 24.65 9.64
N ARG A 278 -11.78 25.32 10.80
CA ARG A 278 -11.82 24.68 12.10
C ARG A 278 -13.16 24.01 12.36
N VAL A 279 -13.11 22.81 12.95
CA VAL A 279 -14.30 22.01 13.23
C VAL A 279 -14.30 21.56 14.68
N LYS A 280 -15.46 21.67 15.32
CA LYS A 280 -15.77 21.01 16.58
C LYS A 280 -16.57 19.74 16.28
N LEU A 281 -16.09 18.62 16.80
CA LEU A 281 -16.65 17.29 16.59
C LEU A 281 -17.17 16.77 17.93
N LYS A 282 -18.47 16.72 18.12
CA LYS A 282 -19.07 16.14 19.32
C LYS A 282 -19.39 14.66 19.05
N SER A 283 -18.82 13.77 19.84
CA SER A 283 -19.07 12.34 19.75
C SER A 283 -20.36 11.95 20.45
N ASP A 284 -21.19 11.15 19.80
CA ASP A 284 -22.45 10.64 20.35
C ASP A 284 -22.22 9.48 21.34
N ILE A 285 -21.08 8.76 21.26
CA ILE A 285 -20.75 7.66 22.15
C ILE A 285 -20.42 8.13 23.56
N ASN A 286 -19.57 9.16 23.70
CA ASN A 286 -19.03 9.58 24.99
C ASN A 286 -19.38 11.02 25.35
N GLY A 287 -20.08 11.75 24.46
CA GLY A 287 -20.46 13.16 24.65
C GLY A 287 -19.29 14.15 24.61
N LYS A 288 -18.05 13.69 24.46
CA LYS A 288 -16.87 14.55 24.43
C LYS A 288 -16.78 15.36 23.13
N VAL A 289 -16.12 16.50 23.23
CA VAL A 289 -15.90 17.41 22.10
C VAL A 289 -14.43 17.34 21.69
N TYR A 290 -14.21 17.04 20.42
CA TYR A 290 -12.91 16.99 19.78
C TYR A 290 -12.75 18.21 18.88
N SER A 291 -11.52 18.68 18.74
CA SER A 291 -11.14 19.71 17.79
C SER A 291 -10.53 19.07 16.55
N GLY A 292 -10.74 19.70 15.40
CA GLY A 292 -10.17 19.26 14.14
C GLY A 292 -10.26 20.35 13.06
N TYR A 293 -9.92 19.99 11.83
CA TYR A 293 -9.99 20.87 10.68
C TYR A 293 -10.29 20.11 9.40
N ILE A 294 -10.81 20.80 8.40
CA ILE A 294 -11.10 20.24 7.09
C ILE A 294 -9.78 20.00 6.35
N GLN A 295 -9.49 18.72 6.04
CA GLN A 295 -8.34 18.32 5.24
C GLN A 295 -8.66 18.31 3.74
N GLY A 296 -9.88 17.92 3.38
CA GLY A 296 -10.27 17.78 1.98
C GLY A 296 -11.77 17.79 1.78
N ILE A 297 -12.16 18.13 0.58
CA ILE A 297 -13.56 18.16 0.12
C ILE A 297 -13.66 17.19 -1.06
N SER A 298 -14.63 16.29 -1.04
CA SER A 298 -14.86 15.34 -2.13
C SER A 298 -15.22 16.06 -3.43
N ALA A 299 -14.69 15.59 -4.54
CA ALA A 299 -15.01 16.10 -5.88
C ALA A 299 -16.40 15.68 -6.39
N GLY A 300 -17.12 14.82 -5.65
CA GLY A 300 -18.45 14.33 -6.02
C GLY A 300 -19.37 14.19 -4.82
N THR A 301 -20.67 14.11 -5.09
CA THR A 301 -21.69 13.82 -4.07
C THR A 301 -21.67 12.34 -3.69
N GLY A 302 -22.07 12.02 -2.46
CA GLY A 302 -22.11 10.63 -2.00
C GLY A 302 -22.97 9.71 -2.86
N SER A 303 -24.08 10.24 -3.43
CA SER A 303 -24.94 9.47 -4.35
C SER A 303 -24.30 9.22 -5.72
N ALA A 304 -23.50 10.16 -6.23
CA ALA A 304 -22.82 10.00 -7.52
C ALA A 304 -21.64 9.02 -7.45
N LEU A 305 -21.02 8.90 -6.27
CA LEU A 305 -19.86 8.04 -6.02
C LEU A 305 -20.26 6.68 -5.41
N SER A 306 -21.54 6.41 -5.21
CA SER A 306 -22.01 5.11 -4.71
C SER A 306 -21.87 4.02 -5.77
N LEU A 307 -21.70 2.76 -5.33
CA LEU A 307 -21.64 1.57 -6.21
C LEU A 307 -22.90 1.41 -7.10
N LEU A 308 -24.05 1.90 -6.61
CA LEU A 308 -25.32 1.91 -7.32
C LEU A 308 -25.90 3.33 -7.28
N PRO A 309 -25.49 4.21 -8.22
CA PRO A 309 -26.03 5.56 -8.30
C PRO A 309 -27.55 5.51 -8.58
N ALA A 310 -28.34 6.29 -7.84
CA ALA A 310 -29.77 6.40 -8.08
C ALA A 310 -30.02 7.04 -9.46
N GLN A 311 -30.55 6.24 -10.40
CA GLN A 311 -30.95 6.74 -11.73
C GLN A 311 -32.44 7.11 -11.69
N ASN A 312 -32.74 8.41 -11.64
CA ASN A 312 -34.11 8.94 -11.76
C ASN A 312 -34.46 9.18 -13.24
N ALA A 313 -34.37 8.10 -14.06
CA ALA A 313 -34.61 8.22 -15.52
C ALA A 313 -36.09 8.19 -15.93
N THR A 314 -36.98 7.76 -15.03
CA THR A 314 -38.42 7.61 -15.34
C THR A 314 -39.27 8.09 -14.15
N GLY A 315 -40.14 9.07 -14.37
CA GLY A 315 -41.09 9.56 -13.38
C GLY A 315 -41.03 11.08 -13.15
N ASN A 316 -41.86 11.60 -12.24
CA ASN A 316 -41.82 13.01 -11.84
C ASN A 316 -40.49 13.38 -11.25
N TRP A 317 -39.78 14.33 -11.83
CA TRP A 317 -38.52 14.83 -11.31
C TRP A 317 -38.73 15.60 -10.00
N ILE A 318 -38.09 15.16 -8.93
CA ILE A 318 -38.07 15.84 -7.63
C ILE A 318 -36.62 16.23 -7.34
N LYS A 319 -36.37 17.50 -7.05
CA LYS A 319 -35.05 17.99 -6.65
C LYS A 319 -34.74 17.48 -5.24
N ILE A 320 -33.81 16.50 -5.14
CA ILE A 320 -33.29 16.00 -3.87
C ILE A 320 -31.95 16.71 -3.58
N VAL A 321 -31.85 17.35 -2.43
CA VAL A 321 -30.61 18.00 -1.98
C VAL A 321 -29.53 16.95 -1.78
N GLN A 322 -28.46 17.05 -2.57
CA GLN A 322 -27.33 16.14 -2.49
C GLN A 322 -26.41 16.50 -1.30
N ARG A 323 -25.62 15.51 -0.85
CA ARG A 323 -24.60 15.69 0.18
C ARG A 323 -23.21 15.50 -0.38
N VAL A 324 -22.29 16.38 0.00
CA VAL A 324 -20.86 16.33 -0.37
C VAL A 324 -20.07 15.87 0.86
N PRO A 325 -19.33 14.76 0.78
CA PRO A 325 -18.44 14.33 1.85
C PRO A 325 -17.28 15.30 2.04
N VAL A 326 -17.02 15.67 3.28
CA VAL A 326 -15.91 16.53 3.69
C VAL A 326 -15.08 15.75 4.72
N ARG A 327 -13.79 15.58 4.43
CA ARG A 327 -12.86 14.89 5.32
C ARG A 327 -12.32 15.84 6.36
N ILE A 328 -12.50 15.49 7.62
CA ILE A 328 -12.07 16.28 8.77
C ILE A 328 -11.06 15.44 9.57
N ILE A 329 -9.90 16.00 9.83
CA ILE A 329 -8.86 15.37 10.65
C ILE A 329 -8.95 15.89 12.07
N PHE A 330 -8.82 15.02 13.03
CA PHE A 330 -8.71 15.39 14.44
C PHE A 330 -7.37 16.08 14.73
N ASP A 331 -7.38 17.05 15.63
CA ASP A 331 -6.15 17.56 16.24
C ASP A 331 -5.56 16.47 17.15
N GLU A 332 -4.26 16.20 17.03
CA GLU A 332 -3.59 15.14 17.80
C GLU A 332 -3.73 15.33 19.31
N ASP A 333 -3.65 16.58 19.79
CA ASP A 333 -3.78 16.89 21.21
C ASP A 333 -5.20 16.59 21.72
N SER A 334 -6.22 16.84 20.90
CA SER A 334 -7.61 16.51 21.24
C SER A 334 -7.85 15.00 21.33
N LEU A 335 -7.17 14.19 20.51
CA LEU A 335 -7.22 12.72 20.61
C LEU A 335 -6.45 12.21 21.83
N LYS A 336 -5.32 12.83 22.19
CA LYS A 336 -4.54 12.45 23.39
C LYS A 336 -5.34 12.73 24.66
N GLU A 337 -6.02 13.87 24.73
CA GLU A 337 -6.79 14.29 25.89
C GLU A 337 -8.09 13.47 26.06
N ASN A 338 -8.82 13.26 24.97
CA ASN A 338 -10.17 12.69 25.01
C ASN A 338 -10.22 11.18 24.73
N GLY A 339 -9.13 10.60 24.22
CA GLY A 339 -9.03 9.22 23.77
C GLY A 339 -9.52 9.04 22.33
N THR A 340 -9.30 7.85 21.77
CA THR A 340 -9.74 7.49 20.42
C THR A 340 -11.25 7.18 20.39
N VAL A 341 -11.87 7.38 19.23
CA VAL A 341 -13.29 7.07 18.99
C VAL A 341 -13.38 5.87 18.05
N PRO A 342 -14.25 4.88 18.33
CA PRO A 342 -14.43 3.73 17.45
C PRO A 342 -14.86 4.15 16.05
N VAL A 343 -14.31 3.47 15.04
CA VAL A 343 -14.69 3.66 13.64
C VAL A 343 -16.16 3.29 13.43
N GLY A 344 -16.85 4.05 12.59
CA GLY A 344 -18.29 3.91 12.36
C GLY A 344 -19.16 4.71 13.35
N SER A 345 -18.56 5.33 14.38
CA SER A 345 -19.30 6.15 15.35
C SER A 345 -19.86 7.41 14.72
N SER A 346 -21.09 7.77 15.11
CA SER A 346 -21.73 9.02 14.73
C SER A 346 -21.14 10.20 15.51
N MET A 347 -21.02 11.32 14.83
CA MET A 347 -20.57 12.58 15.40
C MET A 347 -21.41 13.76 14.88
N THR A 348 -21.49 14.78 15.68
CA THR A 348 -22.00 16.08 15.24
C THR A 348 -20.83 16.98 14.90
N ALA A 349 -20.71 17.42 13.65
CA ALA A 349 -19.69 18.35 13.19
C ALA A 349 -20.23 19.78 13.11
N GLU A 350 -19.54 20.70 13.77
CA GLU A 350 -19.80 22.14 13.76
C GLU A 350 -18.56 22.86 13.18
N ILE A 351 -18.70 23.37 11.97
CA ILE A 351 -17.63 24.00 11.19
C ILE A 351 -17.69 25.51 11.36
N ASN A 352 -16.57 26.12 11.74
CA ASN A 352 -16.40 27.57 11.79
C ASN A 352 -15.67 28.04 10.52
N THR A 353 -16.38 28.78 9.65
CA THR A 353 -15.85 29.24 8.36
C THR A 353 -14.96 30.49 8.45
N ASP A 354 -14.79 31.07 9.64
CA ASP A 354 -13.95 32.27 9.84
C ASP A 354 -12.55 31.95 10.35
N ILE A 355 -12.31 30.74 10.85
CA ILE A 355 -11.05 30.32 11.46
C ILE A 355 -10.41 29.25 10.58
N ILE A 356 -9.32 29.60 9.91
CA ILE A 356 -8.58 28.67 9.03
C ILE A 356 -7.33 28.20 9.76
N ASN A 357 -7.13 26.90 9.82
CA ASN A 357 -5.86 26.31 10.20
C ASN A 357 -4.89 26.39 9.02
N LYS A 358 -3.80 27.15 9.17
CA LYS A 358 -2.77 27.27 8.14
C LYS A 358 -1.83 26.07 8.09
N ASN A 359 -1.74 25.30 9.17
CA ASN A 359 -0.89 24.10 9.26
C ASN A 359 -1.71 22.85 8.91
N ILE A 360 -2.04 22.70 7.64
CA ILE A 360 -2.72 21.50 7.13
C ILE A 360 -1.69 20.38 7.04
N ILE A 361 -1.93 19.26 7.73
CA ILE A 361 -1.07 18.08 7.63
C ILE A 361 -1.28 17.44 6.24
N PRO A 362 -0.22 17.33 5.42
CA PRO A 362 -0.34 16.69 4.12
C PRO A 362 -0.67 15.19 4.29
N TYR A 363 -1.23 14.57 3.24
CA TYR A 363 -1.47 13.14 3.23
C TYR A 363 -0.17 12.37 3.52
N LYS A 364 -0.19 11.51 4.53
CA LYS A 364 0.96 10.71 4.92
C LYS A 364 1.25 9.64 3.85
N LYS A 365 2.48 9.61 3.36
CA LYS A 365 2.92 8.50 2.51
C LYS A 365 3.06 7.25 3.37
N ILE A 366 2.28 6.20 3.06
CA ILE A 366 2.33 4.92 3.75
C ILE A 366 3.18 3.96 2.91
N ILE A 367 4.28 3.47 3.47
CA ILE A 367 5.16 2.48 2.86
C ILE A 367 5.29 1.33 3.85
N SER A 368 5.07 0.10 3.38
CA SER A 368 5.34 -1.11 4.16
C SER A 368 6.60 -1.78 3.64
N SER A 369 7.62 -1.92 4.49
CA SER A 369 8.82 -2.73 4.23
C SER A 369 8.69 -4.16 4.76
N LEU A 370 7.52 -4.54 5.23
CA LEU A 370 7.30 -5.79 5.98
C LEU A 370 7.51 -7.05 5.13
N TYR A 371 7.38 -6.92 3.81
CA TYR A 371 7.53 -8.01 2.86
C TYR A 371 8.82 -7.91 2.03
N GLU A 372 9.69 -6.97 2.40
CA GLU A 372 11.03 -6.90 1.83
C GLU A 372 11.85 -8.08 2.37
N ILE A 373 12.46 -8.83 1.46
CA ILE A 373 13.32 -9.95 1.81
C ILE A 373 14.70 -9.36 2.12
N ASP A 374 15.28 -9.79 3.24
CA ASP A 374 16.68 -9.48 3.51
C ASP A 374 17.56 -10.25 2.50
N GLU A 375 17.94 -9.54 1.43
CA GLU A 375 18.78 -10.09 0.37
C GLU A 375 20.14 -10.53 0.89
N ASN A 376 20.67 -9.94 1.97
CA ASN A 376 21.96 -10.33 2.53
C ASN A 376 21.88 -11.73 3.13
N ILE A 377 20.86 -11.98 3.95
CA ILE A 377 20.63 -13.31 4.55
C ILE A 377 20.39 -14.37 3.47
N LEU A 378 19.61 -14.01 2.44
CA LEU A 378 19.32 -14.94 1.35
C LEU A 378 20.56 -15.25 0.52
N ASN A 379 21.36 -14.25 0.18
CA ASN A 379 22.62 -14.42 -0.56
C ASN A 379 23.66 -15.18 0.26
N GLU A 380 23.74 -14.97 1.57
CA GLU A 380 24.61 -15.76 2.46
C GLU A 380 24.26 -17.26 2.42
N LYS A 381 22.96 -17.60 2.49
CA LYS A 381 22.50 -18.98 2.39
C LYS A 381 22.83 -19.61 1.02
N ILE A 382 22.65 -18.86 -0.06
CA ILE A 382 22.97 -19.29 -1.42
C ILE A 382 24.48 -19.55 -1.55
N ASN A 383 25.31 -18.61 -1.10
CA ASN A 383 26.76 -18.74 -1.15
C ASN A 383 27.24 -19.95 -0.36
N LYS A 384 26.68 -20.19 0.83
CA LYS A 384 26.99 -21.37 1.64
C LYS A 384 26.66 -22.69 0.91
N ILE A 385 25.53 -22.74 0.18
CA ILE A 385 25.21 -23.94 -0.64
C ILE A 385 26.23 -24.12 -1.76
N ILE A 386 26.60 -23.04 -2.45
CA ILE A 386 27.59 -23.07 -3.53
C ILE A 386 28.95 -23.52 -2.98
N GLU A 387 29.47 -22.89 -1.94
CA GLU A 387 30.77 -23.21 -1.31
C GLU A 387 30.83 -24.63 -0.80
N ASN A 388 29.79 -25.14 -0.14
CA ASN A 388 29.73 -26.51 0.35
C ASN A 388 29.79 -27.56 -0.78
N ASN A 389 29.38 -27.20 -2.00
CA ASN A 389 29.42 -28.08 -3.15
C ASN A 389 30.67 -27.85 -4.04
N MET A 390 31.40 -26.75 -3.84
CA MET A 390 32.73 -26.52 -4.41
C MET A 390 33.80 -27.37 -3.69
N ASN A 391 33.73 -27.45 -2.35
CA ASN A 391 34.78 -28.08 -1.51
C ASN A 391 34.61 -29.61 -1.36
N LYS A 392 33.60 -30.22 -1.98
CA LYS A 392 33.37 -31.69 -1.92
C LYS A 392 33.98 -32.46 -3.12
N ASN A 393 34.68 -31.76 -4.00
CA ASN A 393 35.43 -32.30 -5.10
C ASN A 393 36.92 -31.98 -4.89
#